data_ee7549e81698bc41a1bd5abb56fbe93a
#
_entry.id   ee7549e81698bc41a1bd5abb56fbe93a
#
_cell.length_a   1.000
_cell.length_b   1.000
_cell.length_c   1.000
_cell.angle_alpha   90.00
_cell.angle_beta   90.00
_cell.angle_gamma   90.00
#
_symmetry.space_group_name_H-M   'P 1'
#
loop_
_entity.id
_entity.type
_entity.pdbx_description
1 polymer ?
#
loop_
_entity_poly.entity_id
_entity_poly.type
_entity_poly.pdbx_seq_one_letter_code
_entity_poly.pdbx_strand_id
1 'polypeptide(L)'
;ARIGHIGLYRDPQTLEPVEYYCKLPVDAQNRELLVLDPMLATGGSASAAIGFLKQRGCNHIRLVNLIAAPEGIARVQKDHPDVDIYVAGLDEKLNDHGYIVPGLGDAGDRLFGTK
;
A
#
# COMPACT_ATOMS: atom_id res chain seq x y z
N ALA A 1 10.16 -3.18 -18.34
CA ALA A 1 9.48 -2.49 -17.23
C ALA A 1 10.46 -1.56 -16.53
N ARG A 2 9.94 -0.46 -16.01
CA ARG A 2 10.72 0.48 -15.21
C ARG A 2 10.23 0.45 -13.77
N ILE A 3 11.13 0.67 -12.83
CA ILE A 3 10.85 0.58 -11.40
C ILE A 3 11.00 1.95 -10.77
N GLY A 4 10.03 2.34 -9.95
CA GLY A 4 10.10 3.50 -9.10
C GLY A 4 9.94 3.08 -7.64
N HIS A 5 10.26 4.00 -6.74
CA HIS A 5 10.16 3.75 -5.31
C HIS A 5 9.45 4.92 -4.64
N ILE A 6 8.59 4.60 -3.68
CA ILE A 6 7.96 5.58 -2.79
C ILE A 6 8.30 5.20 -1.36
N GLY A 7 8.88 6.14 -0.63
CA GLY A 7 9.13 5.97 0.79
C GLY A 7 8.11 6.75 1.60
N LEU A 8 7.48 6.07 2.55
CA LEU A 8 6.50 6.65 3.43
C LEU A 8 6.88 6.37 4.88
N TYR A 9 6.54 7.31 5.76
CA TYR A 9 6.54 7.04 7.19
C TYR A 9 5.28 7.64 7.80
N ARG A 10 4.96 7.18 8.99
CA ARG A 10 3.81 7.71 9.71
C ARG A 10 4.29 8.79 10.67
N ASP A 11 3.68 9.98 10.59
CA ASP A 11 4.01 11.07 11.51
C ASP A 11 3.68 10.63 12.95
N PRO A 12 4.64 10.71 13.89
CA PRO A 12 4.40 10.25 15.25
C PRO A 12 3.35 11.06 16.01
N GLN A 13 3.08 12.28 15.60
CA GLN A 13 2.09 13.14 16.26
C GLN A 13 0.70 13.01 15.63
N THR A 14 0.62 13.09 14.30
CA THR A 14 -0.66 13.07 13.59
C THR A 14 -1.08 11.66 13.18
N LEU A 15 -0.15 10.71 13.15
CA LEU A 15 -0.32 9.34 12.67
C LEU A 15 -0.68 9.27 11.19
N GLU A 16 -0.52 10.35 10.46
CA GLU A 16 -0.79 10.39 9.02
C GLU A 16 0.43 9.94 8.22
N PRO A 17 0.21 9.26 7.07
CA PRO A 17 1.31 8.90 6.19
C PRO A 17 1.97 10.14 5.60
N VAL A 18 3.30 10.17 5.64
CA VAL A 18 4.10 11.26 5.08
C VAL A 18 5.06 10.67 4.06
N GLU A 19 5.08 11.25 2.86
CA GLU A 19 6.03 10.89 1.82
C GLU A 19 7.37 11.56 2.11
N TYR A 20 8.44 10.77 2.24
CA TYR A 20 9.78 11.31 2.37
C TYR A 20 10.64 11.02 1.14
N TYR A 21 10.22 10.15 0.26
CA TYR A 21 10.98 9.77 -0.92
C TYR A 21 10.03 9.30 -2.01
N CYS A 22 10.21 9.85 -3.20
CA CYS A 22 9.49 9.38 -4.37
C CYS A 22 10.38 9.50 -5.59
N LYS A 23 10.70 8.38 -6.21
CA LYS A 23 11.49 8.34 -7.44
C LYS A 23 10.75 7.51 -8.47
N LEU A 24 10.25 8.19 -9.48
CA LEU A 24 9.48 7.59 -10.56
C LEU A 24 10.17 7.77 -11.88
N PRO A 25 9.93 6.89 -12.88
CA PRO A 25 10.34 7.14 -14.25
C PRO A 25 9.79 8.47 -14.77
N VAL A 26 10.54 9.11 -15.66
CA VAL A 26 10.17 10.45 -16.18
C VAL A 26 8.79 10.46 -16.85
N ASP A 27 8.42 9.35 -17.48
CA ASP A 27 7.18 9.21 -18.24
C ASP A 27 6.09 8.42 -17.46
N ALA A 28 6.19 8.37 -16.13
CA ALA A 28 5.27 7.57 -15.29
C ALA A 28 3.80 7.93 -15.54
N GLN A 29 3.49 9.20 -15.75
CA GLN A 29 2.10 9.67 -15.97
C GLN A 29 1.47 9.07 -17.24
N ASN A 30 2.27 8.62 -18.20
CA ASN A 30 1.80 8.04 -19.47
C ASN A 30 1.83 6.52 -19.47
N ARG A 31 2.13 5.89 -18.33
CA ARG A 31 2.26 4.45 -18.19
C ARG A 31 1.19 3.87 -17.28
N GLU A 32 0.91 2.59 -17.46
CA GLU A 32 0.20 1.84 -16.44
C GLU A 32 1.14 1.55 -15.28
N LEU A 33 0.66 1.81 -14.07
CA LEU A 33 1.44 1.62 -12.86
C LEU A 33 0.90 0.44 -12.06
N LEU A 34 1.81 -0.42 -11.65
CA LEU A 34 1.53 -1.45 -10.66
C LEU A 34 2.15 -1.01 -9.35
N VAL A 35 1.32 -0.74 -8.36
CA VAL A 35 1.79 -0.46 -7.00
C VAL A 35 1.91 -1.79 -6.28
N LEU A 36 3.13 -2.16 -5.93
CA LEU A 36 3.40 -3.43 -5.27
C LEU A 36 3.59 -3.22 -3.78
N ASP A 37 2.75 -3.84 -2.99
CA ASP A 37 2.83 -3.80 -1.54
C ASP A 37 2.55 -5.21 -1.03
N PRO A 38 3.47 -5.85 -0.31
CA PRO A 38 3.27 -7.23 0.09
C PRO A 38 2.07 -7.43 1.02
N MET A 39 1.77 -6.47 1.89
CA MET A 39 0.74 -6.63 2.89
C MET A 39 -0.19 -5.42 2.95
N LEU A 40 -1.46 -5.64 2.65
CA LEU A 40 -2.50 -4.61 2.76
C LEU A 40 -3.26 -4.81 4.07
N ALA A 41 -2.81 -4.15 5.12
CA ALA A 41 -3.42 -4.28 6.45
C ALA A 41 -4.52 -3.23 6.66
N THR A 42 -4.18 -2.04 7.14
CA THR A 42 -5.16 -0.97 7.35
C THR A 42 -5.54 -0.26 6.05
N GLY A 43 -4.69 -0.32 5.05
CA GLY A 43 -4.87 0.38 3.78
C GLY A 43 -4.38 1.81 3.78
N GLY A 44 -3.93 2.34 4.92
CA GLY A 44 -3.51 3.74 5.02
C GLY A 44 -2.32 4.08 4.14
N SER A 45 -1.26 3.27 4.21
CA SER A 45 -0.05 3.49 3.40
C SER A 45 -0.31 3.31 1.91
N ALA A 46 -1.04 2.27 1.52
CA ALA A 46 -1.37 2.02 0.12
C ALA A 46 -2.24 3.14 -0.44
N SER A 47 -3.26 3.55 0.30
CA SER A 47 -4.14 4.65 -0.11
C SER A 47 -3.36 5.96 -0.26
N ALA A 48 -2.46 6.26 0.68
CA ALA A 48 -1.62 7.46 0.60
C ALA A 48 -0.66 7.41 -0.60
N ALA A 49 -0.03 6.27 -0.84
CA ALA A 49 0.87 6.10 -1.99
C ALA A 49 0.13 6.33 -3.31
N ILE A 50 -1.06 5.77 -3.46
CA ILE A 50 -1.89 5.98 -4.65
C ILE A 50 -2.27 7.46 -4.78
N GLY A 51 -2.62 8.12 -3.68
CA GLY A 51 -2.93 9.55 -3.69
C GLY A 51 -1.76 10.40 -4.16
N PHE A 52 -0.56 10.10 -3.69
CA PHE A 52 0.64 10.81 -4.14
C PHE A 52 0.93 10.59 -5.63
N LEU A 53 0.71 9.38 -6.13
CA LEU A 53 0.85 9.12 -7.57
C LEU A 53 -0.17 9.91 -8.39
N LYS A 54 -1.40 9.99 -7.92
CA LYS A 54 -2.44 10.78 -8.61
C LYS A 54 -2.11 12.26 -8.62
N GLN A 55 -1.52 12.78 -7.54
CA GLN A 55 -1.06 14.17 -7.50
C GLN A 55 0.02 14.47 -8.54
N ARG A 56 0.76 13.45 -8.95
CA ARG A 56 1.79 13.56 -9.99
C ARG A 56 1.25 13.30 -11.40
N GLY A 57 -0.05 13.17 -11.54
CA GLY A 57 -0.70 12.97 -12.84
C GLY A 57 -0.79 11.54 -13.31
N CYS A 58 -0.51 10.56 -12.43
CA CYS A 58 -0.62 9.15 -12.75
C CYS A 58 -2.07 8.69 -12.57
N ASN A 59 -2.72 8.24 -13.63
CA ASN A 59 -4.14 7.91 -13.61
C ASN A 59 -4.44 6.43 -13.85
N HIS A 60 -3.48 5.66 -14.35
CA HIS A 60 -3.66 4.24 -14.64
C HIS A 60 -2.92 3.42 -13.59
N ILE A 61 -3.58 3.20 -12.46
CA ILE A 61 -2.96 2.58 -11.30
C ILE A 61 -3.69 1.29 -10.94
N ARG A 62 -2.92 0.25 -10.67
CA ARG A 62 -3.40 -1.02 -10.11
C ARG A 62 -2.59 -1.33 -8.86
N LEU A 63 -3.24 -1.85 -7.85
CA LEU A 63 -2.61 -2.25 -6.61
C LEU A 63 -2.50 -3.77 -6.56
N VAL A 64 -1.31 -4.27 -6.28
CA VAL A 64 -1.04 -5.71 -6.20
C VAL A 64 -0.45 -6.03 -4.84
N ASN A 65 -1.08 -6.91 -4.11
CA ASN A 65 -0.67 -7.33 -2.77
C ASN A 65 -0.54 -8.85 -2.72
N LEU A 66 0.29 -9.36 -1.83
CA LEU A 66 0.35 -10.79 -1.56
C LEU A 66 -0.75 -11.22 -0.59
N ILE A 67 -0.91 -10.48 0.51
CA ILE A 67 -1.92 -10.75 1.53
C ILE A 67 -2.65 -9.45 1.84
N ALA A 68 -3.96 -9.53 2.02
CA ALA A 68 -4.77 -8.38 2.39
C ALA A 68 -5.80 -8.74 3.46
N ALA A 69 -6.14 -7.76 4.29
CA ALA A 69 -7.30 -7.80 5.16
C ALA A 69 -8.48 -7.09 4.49
N PRO A 70 -9.72 -7.52 4.77
CA PRO A 70 -10.90 -6.85 4.21
C PRO A 70 -10.96 -5.36 4.51
N GLU A 71 -10.51 -4.95 5.69
CA GLU A 71 -10.47 -3.56 6.12
C GLU A 71 -9.58 -2.71 5.21
N GLY A 72 -8.41 -3.25 4.85
CA GLY A 72 -7.48 -2.56 3.95
C GLY A 72 -8.04 -2.40 2.55
N ILE A 73 -8.67 -3.44 2.02
CA ILE A 73 -9.33 -3.39 0.72
C ILE A 73 -10.43 -2.35 0.73
N ALA A 74 -11.28 -2.36 1.75
CA ALA A 74 -12.38 -1.39 1.88
C ALA A 74 -11.86 0.04 1.93
N ARG A 75 -10.77 0.29 2.64
CA ARG A 75 -10.16 1.61 2.74
C ARG A 75 -9.69 2.12 1.38
N VAL A 76 -8.96 1.29 0.64
CA VAL A 76 -8.46 1.68 -0.67
C VAL A 76 -9.60 1.87 -1.67
N GLN A 77 -10.60 1.01 -1.65
CA GLN A 77 -11.77 1.14 -2.53
C GLN A 77 -12.57 2.42 -2.24
N LYS A 78 -12.64 2.80 -0.96
CA LYS A 78 -13.33 4.03 -0.56
C LYS A 78 -12.58 5.27 -1.05
N ASP A 79 -11.26 5.29 -0.86
CA ASP A 79 -10.43 6.45 -1.20
C ASP A 79 -10.14 6.53 -2.70
N HIS A 80 -10.05 5.38 -3.36
CA HIS A 80 -9.67 5.28 -4.77
C HIS A 80 -10.52 4.23 -5.50
N PRO A 81 -11.80 4.51 -5.75
CA PRO A 81 -12.69 3.53 -6.37
C PRO A 81 -12.34 3.16 -7.81
N ASP A 82 -11.50 3.95 -8.45
CA ASP A 82 -11.04 3.72 -9.82
C ASP A 82 -9.81 2.81 -9.90
N VAL A 83 -9.22 2.41 -8.77
CA VAL A 83 -8.04 1.56 -8.73
C VAL A 83 -8.45 0.10 -8.58
N ASP A 84 -7.96 -0.75 -9.48
CA ASP A 84 -8.15 -2.19 -9.36
C ASP A 84 -7.19 -2.77 -8.35
N ILE A 85 -7.68 -3.67 -7.51
CA ILE A 85 -6.90 -4.32 -6.47
C ILE A 85 -6.80 -5.81 -6.77
N TYR A 86 -5.57 -6.31 -6.84
CA TYR A 86 -5.28 -7.73 -7.04
C TYR A 86 -4.58 -8.27 -5.81
N VAL A 87 -5.09 -9.36 -5.25
CA VAL A 87 -4.57 -9.95 -4.01
C VAL A 87 -4.39 -11.44 -4.21
N ALA A 88 -3.23 -11.97 -3.81
CA ALA A 88 -2.98 -13.40 -3.87
C ALA A 88 -3.70 -14.16 -2.75
N GLY A 89 -3.80 -13.57 -1.55
CA GLY A 89 -4.50 -14.16 -0.42
C GLY A 89 -5.25 -13.13 0.39
N LEU A 90 -6.46 -13.49 0.82
CA LEU A 90 -7.31 -12.64 1.67
C LEU A 90 -7.44 -13.29 3.03
N ASP A 91 -7.06 -12.59 4.09
CA ASP A 91 -7.22 -13.05 5.46
C ASP A 91 -8.50 -12.52 6.08
N GLU A 92 -8.80 -12.97 7.32
CA GLU A 92 -10.11 -12.72 7.92
C GLU A 92 -10.29 -11.30 8.41
N LYS A 93 -9.27 -10.74 9.09
CA LYS A 93 -9.39 -9.42 9.71
C LYS A 93 -8.04 -8.90 10.18
N LEU A 94 -8.05 -7.68 10.73
CA LEU A 94 -6.94 -7.13 11.49
C LEU A 94 -7.14 -7.39 12.99
N ASN A 95 -6.03 -7.54 13.73
CA ASN A 95 -6.08 -7.54 15.20
C ASN A 95 -6.05 -6.11 15.74
N ASP A 96 -5.99 -5.95 17.07
CA ASP A 96 -6.02 -4.64 17.74
C ASP A 96 -4.79 -3.78 17.41
N HIS A 97 -3.70 -4.40 16.96
CA HIS A 97 -2.47 -3.71 16.59
C HIS A 97 -2.39 -3.40 15.09
N GLY A 98 -3.44 -3.72 14.31
CA GLY A 98 -3.45 -3.49 12.87
C GLY A 98 -2.71 -4.55 12.06
N TYR A 99 -2.41 -5.71 12.65
CA TYR A 99 -1.81 -6.82 11.93
C TYR A 99 -2.88 -7.74 11.35
N ILE A 100 -2.57 -8.33 10.19
CA ILE A 100 -3.47 -9.27 9.52
C ILE A 100 -3.51 -10.58 10.27
N VAL A 101 -4.70 -11.05 10.59
CA VAL A 101 -4.89 -12.33 11.26
C VAL A 101 -5.83 -13.22 10.44
N PRO A 102 -5.57 -14.52 10.40
CA PRO A 102 -4.51 -15.28 11.08
C PRO A 102 -3.12 -15.22 10.46
N GLY A 103 -2.86 -14.32 9.56
CA GLY A 103 -1.65 -14.23 8.72
C GLY A 103 -0.31 -14.12 9.45
N LEU A 104 0.64 -13.41 8.79
CA LEU A 104 2.05 -13.41 9.22
C LEU A 104 2.36 -12.49 10.41
N GLY A 105 1.47 -11.58 10.77
CA GLY A 105 1.83 -10.49 11.66
C GLY A 105 2.67 -9.45 10.93
N ASP A 106 3.85 -9.15 11.42
CA ASP A 106 4.75 -8.21 10.77
C ASP A 106 5.77 -8.95 9.90
N ALA A 107 5.74 -8.65 8.59
CA ALA A 107 6.65 -9.30 7.64
C ALA A 107 8.11 -8.94 7.91
N GLY A 108 8.39 -7.70 8.34
CA GLY A 108 9.72 -7.29 8.70
C GLY A 108 10.26 -8.07 9.88
N ASP A 109 9.44 -8.26 10.91
CA ASP A 109 9.82 -9.07 12.05
C ASP A 109 10.12 -10.52 11.66
N ARG A 110 9.33 -11.10 10.77
CA ARG A 110 9.55 -12.46 10.27
C ARG A 110 10.87 -12.57 9.50
N LEU A 111 11.16 -11.60 8.65
CA LEU A 111 12.37 -11.61 7.82
C LEU A 111 13.62 -11.38 8.65
N PHE A 112 13.56 -10.55 9.67
CA PHE A 112 14.74 -10.17 10.45
C PHE A 112 14.81 -10.81 11.83
N GLY A 113 13.83 -11.63 12.19
CA GLY A 113 13.80 -12.32 13.47
C GLY A 113 13.55 -11.40 14.66
N THR A 114 12.92 -10.25 14.44
CA THR A 114 12.54 -9.30 15.49
C THR A 114 11.11 -9.54 15.97
N LYS A 115 10.67 -8.71 16.89
CA LYS A 115 9.30 -8.80 17.40
C LYS A 115 8.61 -7.46 17.37
#